data_8b54d63224c9f5f15602540432dc374f
#
_entry.id   8b54d63224c9f5f15602540432dc374f
#
_cell.length_a   1.000
_cell.length_b   1.000
_cell.length_c   1.000
_cell.angle_alpha   90.00
_cell.angle_beta   90.00
_cell.angle_gamma   90.00
#
_symmetry.space_group_name_H-M   'P 1'
#
loop_
_entity.id
_entity.type
_entity.pdbx_description
1 polymer ?
#
loop_
_entity_poly.entity_id
_entity_poly.type
_entity_poly.pdbx_seq_one_letter_code
_entity_poly.pdbx_strand_id
1 'polypeptide(L)'
;HVDNSINKPDNFIHSNIIGTYNILNSSLQNFKNNKKFKFIHVSTDEVFGSIENKKLKSFVENSKYAPNSPYSASKASSDLLVRAWNKTYGLPIIITNCVNNFGPWQFPEKLIPVVISCCLKNISIPVYGNGKNIREWIHVNDHVDYLIQLSKKGKIGESYNIGSGHEIDNISLIRKICHYFDKKFPKKYSYNR
;
A
#
# COMPACT_ATOMS: atom_id res chain seq x y z
N HIS A 1 9.62 1.40 -1.49
CA HIS A 1 9.92 1.98 -0.19
C HIS A 1 9.99 3.49 -0.32
N VAL A 2 9.34 4.25 0.57
CA VAL A 2 9.26 5.73 0.46
C VAL A 2 10.67 6.34 0.47
N ASP A 3 11.55 5.91 1.39
CA ASP A 3 12.92 6.41 1.49
C ASP A 3 13.73 6.19 0.19
N ASN A 4 13.53 5.04 -0.47
CA ASN A 4 14.14 4.78 -1.77
C ASN A 4 13.64 5.76 -2.83
N SER A 5 12.38 6.21 -2.74
CA SER A 5 11.84 7.20 -3.67
C SER A 5 12.39 8.61 -3.46
N ILE A 6 12.82 8.92 -2.24
CA ILE A 6 13.48 10.20 -1.93
C ILE A 6 14.90 10.20 -2.54
N ASN A 7 15.62 9.09 -2.39
CA ASN A 7 16.99 8.97 -2.86
C ASN A 7 17.12 8.77 -4.39
N LYS A 8 16.15 8.06 -5.00
CA LYS A 8 16.15 7.71 -6.44
C LYS A 8 14.73 7.82 -7.01
N PRO A 9 14.18 9.03 -7.16
CA PRO A 9 12.80 9.24 -7.63
C PRO A 9 12.57 8.73 -9.06
N ASP A 10 13.58 8.77 -9.91
CA ASP A 10 13.48 8.35 -11.33
C ASP A 10 12.95 6.93 -11.49
N ASN A 11 13.40 6.00 -10.65
CA ASN A 11 12.94 4.61 -10.69
C ASN A 11 11.42 4.50 -10.47
N PHE A 12 10.87 5.35 -9.59
CA PHE A 12 9.44 5.35 -9.27
C PHE A 12 8.63 6.01 -10.40
N ILE A 13 9.16 7.06 -11.02
CA ILE A 13 8.54 7.68 -12.21
C ILE A 13 8.48 6.66 -13.33
N HIS A 14 9.60 6.02 -13.67
CA HIS A 14 9.65 5.00 -14.72
C HIS A 14 8.72 3.81 -14.42
N SER A 15 8.79 3.23 -13.22
CA SER A 15 7.99 2.05 -12.90
C SER A 15 6.51 2.37 -12.75
N ASN A 16 6.16 3.44 -12.00
CA ASN A 16 4.76 3.69 -11.64
C ASN A 16 4.03 4.53 -12.69
N ILE A 17 4.68 5.45 -13.39
CA ILE A 17 4.03 6.29 -14.40
C ILE A 17 4.19 5.69 -15.79
N ILE A 18 5.43 5.54 -16.26
CA ILE A 18 5.68 5.02 -17.62
C ILE A 18 5.29 3.55 -17.72
N GLY A 19 5.58 2.73 -16.67
CA GLY A 19 5.14 1.35 -16.60
C GLY A 19 3.62 1.22 -16.66
N THR A 20 2.88 2.04 -15.89
CA THR A 20 1.41 2.07 -15.95
C THR A 20 0.90 2.48 -17.33
N TYR A 21 1.48 3.52 -17.94
CA TYR A 21 1.16 3.92 -19.32
C TYR A 21 1.29 2.75 -20.30
N ASN A 22 2.40 2.03 -20.26
CA ASN A 22 2.65 0.89 -21.16
C ASN A 22 1.64 -0.25 -20.96
N ILE A 23 1.33 -0.57 -19.69
CA ILE A 23 0.33 -1.60 -19.36
C ILE A 23 -1.06 -1.15 -19.79
N LEU A 24 -1.44 0.11 -19.64
CA LEU A 24 -2.73 0.64 -20.08
C LEU A 24 -2.89 0.55 -21.60
N ASN A 25 -1.86 0.86 -22.38
CA ASN A 25 -1.89 0.70 -23.84
C ASN A 25 -2.08 -0.75 -24.25
N SER A 26 -1.33 -1.68 -23.65
CA SER A 26 -1.48 -3.11 -23.90
C SER A 26 -2.87 -3.62 -23.49
N SER A 27 -3.39 -3.14 -22.36
CA SER A 27 -4.71 -3.47 -21.87
C SER A 27 -5.83 -2.99 -22.79
N LEU A 28 -5.66 -1.81 -23.38
CA LEU A 28 -6.61 -1.26 -24.35
C LEU A 28 -6.68 -2.12 -25.63
N GLN A 29 -5.55 -2.63 -26.11
CA GLN A 29 -5.53 -3.57 -27.24
C GLN A 29 -6.24 -4.88 -26.88
N ASN A 30 -5.97 -5.44 -25.69
CA ASN A 30 -6.68 -6.62 -25.22
C ASN A 30 -8.19 -6.40 -25.11
N PHE A 31 -8.63 -5.25 -24.59
CA PHE A 31 -10.04 -4.92 -24.46
C PHE A 31 -10.76 -4.80 -25.81
N LYS A 32 -10.09 -4.33 -26.86
CA LYS A 32 -10.65 -4.31 -28.22
C LYS A 32 -11.05 -5.72 -28.69
N ASN A 33 -10.24 -6.72 -28.35
CA ASN A 33 -10.43 -8.12 -28.76
C ASN A 33 -11.26 -8.94 -27.76
N ASN A 34 -11.31 -8.54 -26.49
CA ASN A 34 -12.03 -9.22 -25.42
C ASN A 34 -12.84 -8.25 -24.56
N LYS A 35 -14.14 -8.13 -24.83
CA LYS A 35 -15.04 -7.21 -24.12
C LYS A 35 -15.32 -7.60 -22.66
N LYS A 36 -14.90 -8.79 -22.22
CA LYS A 36 -14.97 -9.24 -20.81
C LYS A 36 -13.74 -8.81 -20.00
N PHE A 37 -12.70 -8.24 -20.66
CA PHE A 37 -11.49 -7.76 -20.00
C PHE A 37 -11.83 -6.67 -18.98
N LYS A 38 -11.18 -6.73 -17.83
CA LYS A 38 -11.20 -5.67 -16.80
C LYS A 38 -9.78 -5.38 -16.35
N PHE A 39 -9.47 -4.13 -16.09
CA PHE A 39 -8.20 -3.67 -15.55
C PHE A 39 -8.36 -3.26 -14.09
N ILE A 40 -7.70 -3.97 -13.18
CA ILE A 40 -7.68 -3.60 -11.75
C ILE A 40 -6.32 -2.98 -11.44
N HIS A 41 -6.35 -1.72 -11.04
CA HIS A 41 -5.17 -0.96 -10.63
C HIS A 41 -5.02 -0.98 -9.12
N VAL A 42 -3.97 -1.61 -8.62
CA VAL A 42 -3.64 -1.62 -7.19
C VAL A 42 -2.78 -0.40 -6.86
N SER A 43 -3.37 0.53 -6.14
CA SER A 43 -2.74 1.75 -5.64
C SER A 43 -2.57 1.71 -4.11
N THR A 44 -2.44 2.85 -3.49
CA THR A 44 -2.16 3.02 -2.06
C THR A 44 -2.99 4.17 -1.48
N ASP A 45 -3.30 4.11 -0.20
CA ASP A 45 -3.90 5.18 0.59
C ASP A 45 -2.98 6.41 0.71
N GLU A 46 -1.66 6.23 0.53
CA GLU A 46 -0.68 7.32 0.59
C GLU A 46 -0.90 8.41 -0.48
N VAL A 47 -1.71 8.15 -1.51
CA VAL A 47 -2.09 9.16 -2.51
C VAL A 47 -2.95 10.28 -1.91
N PHE A 48 -3.63 10.02 -0.79
CA PHE A 48 -4.45 11.01 -0.09
C PHE A 48 -3.63 11.92 0.84
N GLY A 49 -2.37 11.54 1.15
CA GLY A 49 -1.49 12.30 2.01
C GLY A 49 -1.70 12.03 3.50
N SER A 50 -1.69 13.08 4.31
CA SER A 50 -1.83 12.99 5.77
C SER A 50 -3.15 13.61 6.24
N ILE A 51 -3.76 13.02 7.27
CA ILE A 51 -4.93 13.60 7.93
C ILE A 51 -4.44 14.69 8.89
N GLU A 52 -4.44 15.94 8.45
CA GLU A 52 -4.09 17.09 9.28
C GLU A 52 -5.29 17.64 10.06
N ASN A 53 -6.48 17.46 9.49
CA ASN A 53 -7.73 17.91 10.12
C ASN A 53 -8.26 16.87 11.10
N LYS A 54 -8.16 17.15 12.40
CA LYS A 54 -8.66 16.27 13.49
C LYS A 54 -10.16 15.93 13.40
N LYS A 55 -10.94 16.63 12.57
CA LYS A 55 -12.35 16.31 12.30
C LYS A 55 -12.51 15.19 11.27
N LEU A 56 -11.51 14.96 10.42
CA LEU A 56 -11.49 13.86 9.46
C LEU A 56 -10.97 12.61 10.17
N LYS A 57 -11.81 11.59 10.28
CA LYS A 57 -11.42 10.32 10.92
C LYS A 57 -10.73 9.36 9.96
N SER A 58 -11.03 9.45 8.67
CA SER A 58 -10.47 8.57 7.62
C SER A 58 -10.62 9.20 6.24
N PHE A 59 -9.85 8.72 5.27
CA PHE A 59 -10.05 9.03 3.87
C PHE A 59 -11.20 8.21 3.29
N VAL A 60 -11.91 8.82 2.37
CA VAL A 60 -12.98 8.19 1.56
C VAL A 60 -12.58 8.24 0.09
N GLU A 61 -13.27 7.47 -0.78
CA GLU A 61 -12.89 7.31 -2.19
C GLU A 61 -12.90 8.60 -2.99
N ASN A 62 -13.66 9.61 -2.56
CA ASN A 62 -13.70 10.95 -3.16
C ASN A 62 -12.79 11.97 -2.46
N SER A 63 -11.96 11.55 -1.52
CA SER A 63 -10.95 12.41 -0.90
C SER A 63 -9.99 12.95 -1.95
N LYS A 64 -9.56 14.21 -1.78
CA LYS A 64 -8.58 14.83 -2.68
C LYS A 64 -7.22 14.15 -2.54
N TYR A 65 -6.54 13.93 -3.66
CA TYR A 65 -5.15 13.50 -3.67
C TYR A 65 -4.23 14.63 -3.18
N ALA A 66 -3.40 14.34 -2.20
CA ALA A 66 -2.42 15.25 -1.61
C ALA A 66 -1.14 14.48 -1.21
N PRO A 67 -0.46 13.81 -2.16
CA PRO A 67 0.67 12.94 -1.87
C PRO A 67 1.87 13.71 -1.30
N ASN A 68 2.53 13.15 -0.28
CA ASN A 68 3.62 13.80 0.47
C ASN A 68 5.02 13.23 0.15
N SER A 69 5.14 12.31 -0.81
CA SER A 69 6.43 11.73 -1.20
C SER A 69 6.51 11.50 -2.70
N PRO A 70 7.72 11.36 -3.29
CA PRO A 70 7.86 11.00 -4.71
C PRO A 70 7.16 9.68 -5.05
N TYR A 71 7.20 8.68 -4.14
CA TYR A 71 6.45 7.42 -4.30
C TYR A 71 4.95 7.68 -4.39
N SER A 72 4.36 8.33 -3.40
CA SER A 72 2.91 8.56 -3.37
C SER A 72 2.46 9.48 -4.52
N ALA A 73 3.29 10.46 -4.92
CA ALA A 73 3.03 11.30 -6.09
C ALA A 73 3.04 10.48 -7.40
N SER A 74 3.99 9.56 -7.56
CA SER A 74 4.04 8.68 -8.74
C SER A 74 2.85 7.72 -8.80
N LYS A 75 2.37 7.22 -7.64
CA LYS A 75 1.16 6.40 -7.55
C LYS A 75 -0.11 7.22 -7.86
N ALA A 76 -0.23 8.42 -7.32
CA ALA A 76 -1.34 9.33 -7.66
C ALA A 76 -1.37 9.64 -9.15
N SER A 77 -0.20 9.87 -9.78
CA SER A 77 -0.10 10.08 -11.22
C SER A 77 -0.58 8.86 -12.01
N SER A 78 -0.21 7.65 -11.58
CA SER A 78 -0.70 6.43 -12.23
C SER A 78 -2.21 6.25 -12.09
N ASP A 79 -2.80 6.55 -10.92
CA ASP A 79 -4.24 6.53 -10.72
C ASP A 79 -4.97 7.49 -11.68
N LEU A 80 -4.42 8.69 -11.87
CA LEU A 80 -4.96 9.68 -12.82
C LEU A 80 -4.89 9.20 -14.27
N LEU A 81 -3.79 8.54 -14.68
CA LEU A 81 -3.68 7.90 -16.00
C LEU A 81 -4.74 6.82 -16.18
N VAL A 82 -4.94 5.95 -15.19
CA VAL A 82 -5.96 4.89 -15.24
C VAL A 82 -7.37 5.48 -15.40
N ARG A 83 -7.69 6.54 -14.66
CA ARG A 83 -8.97 7.27 -14.81
C ARG A 83 -9.13 7.89 -16.19
N ALA A 84 -8.05 8.48 -16.72
CA ALA A 84 -8.05 9.08 -18.06
C ALA A 84 -8.32 8.03 -19.14
N TRP A 85 -7.70 6.85 -19.07
CA TRP A 85 -7.95 5.73 -20.01
C TRP A 85 -9.40 5.24 -19.97
N ASN A 86 -10.01 5.20 -18.79
CA ASN A 86 -11.42 4.89 -18.68
C ASN A 86 -12.29 5.94 -19.36
N LYS A 87 -12.07 7.22 -19.04
CA LYS A 87 -12.90 8.32 -19.57
C LYS A 87 -12.71 8.56 -21.07
N THR A 88 -11.48 8.44 -21.56
CA THR A 88 -11.15 8.76 -22.97
C THR A 88 -11.40 7.57 -23.89
N TYR A 89 -11.02 6.36 -23.46
CA TYR A 89 -11.02 5.19 -24.33
C TYR A 89 -12.05 4.11 -23.91
N GLY A 90 -12.79 4.33 -22.82
CA GLY A 90 -13.78 3.37 -22.32
C GLY A 90 -13.16 2.09 -21.74
N LEU A 91 -11.84 2.08 -21.41
CA LEU A 91 -11.21 0.92 -20.80
C LEU A 91 -11.91 0.61 -19.46
N PRO A 92 -12.43 -0.60 -19.25
CA PRO A 92 -13.10 -0.95 -18.00
C PRO A 92 -12.08 -1.12 -16.87
N ILE A 93 -12.00 -0.13 -15.98
CA ILE A 93 -11.04 -0.09 -14.87
C ILE A 93 -11.72 -0.16 -13.52
N ILE A 94 -10.98 -0.61 -12.54
CA ILE A 94 -11.25 -0.45 -11.10
C ILE A 94 -9.93 0.01 -10.45
N ILE A 95 -9.98 1.01 -9.57
CA ILE A 95 -8.83 1.45 -8.79
C ILE A 95 -9.03 1.00 -7.34
N THR A 96 -7.98 0.51 -6.70
CA THR A 96 -8.00 0.17 -5.28
C THR A 96 -6.89 0.92 -4.54
N ASN A 97 -7.24 1.64 -3.48
CA ASN A 97 -6.31 2.34 -2.61
C ASN A 97 -6.21 1.55 -1.30
N CYS A 98 -5.14 0.77 -1.14
CA CYS A 98 -5.01 -0.09 0.03
C CYS A 98 -4.04 0.49 1.06
N VAL A 99 -4.31 0.17 2.31
CA VAL A 99 -3.45 0.46 3.46
C VAL A 99 -2.23 -0.49 3.50
N ASN A 100 -1.38 -0.39 4.54
CA ASN A 100 -0.19 -1.21 4.65
C ASN A 100 -0.53 -2.70 4.75
N ASN A 101 -0.03 -3.48 3.81
CA ASN A 101 -0.15 -4.93 3.84
C ASN A 101 0.90 -5.57 4.75
N PHE A 102 0.54 -6.67 5.40
CA PHE A 102 1.47 -7.54 6.10
C PHE A 102 1.11 -9.01 5.89
N GLY A 103 2.06 -9.91 6.13
CA GLY A 103 1.83 -11.34 6.02
C GLY A 103 3.05 -12.11 5.50
N PRO A 104 2.88 -13.42 5.21
CA PRO A 104 3.93 -14.25 4.65
C PRO A 104 4.50 -13.65 3.36
N TRP A 105 5.82 -13.82 3.16
CA TRP A 105 6.56 -13.35 1.99
C TRP A 105 6.64 -11.81 1.83
N GLN A 106 6.26 -11.05 2.87
CA GLN A 106 6.49 -9.61 2.86
C GLN A 106 7.99 -9.30 2.67
N PHE A 107 8.29 -8.31 1.82
CA PHE A 107 9.68 -7.97 1.48
C PHE A 107 10.49 -7.61 2.74
N PRO A 108 11.73 -8.15 2.90
CA PRO A 108 12.49 -8.10 4.15
C PRO A 108 12.81 -6.70 4.69
N GLU A 109 12.84 -5.68 3.84
CA GLU A 109 13.11 -4.29 4.25
C GLU A 109 11.90 -3.57 4.88
N LYS A 110 10.71 -4.20 4.88
CA LYS A 110 9.51 -3.61 5.47
C LYS A 110 9.51 -3.76 6.99
N LEU A 111 8.78 -2.86 7.68
CA LEU A 111 8.80 -2.73 9.13
C LEU A 111 8.65 -4.06 9.87
N ILE A 112 7.61 -4.83 9.59
CA ILE A 112 7.33 -6.08 10.32
C ILE A 112 8.44 -7.13 10.12
N PRO A 113 8.88 -7.45 8.88
CA PRO A 113 10.02 -8.33 8.66
C PRO A 113 11.32 -7.85 9.31
N VAL A 114 11.61 -6.54 9.27
CA VAL A 114 12.79 -5.95 9.94
C VAL A 114 12.74 -6.21 11.44
N VAL A 115 11.61 -5.92 12.09
CA VAL A 115 11.43 -6.16 13.53
C VAL A 115 11.64 -7.64 13.87
N ILE A 116 11.02 -8.55 13.12
CA ILE A 116 11.18 -10.00 13.32
C ILE A 116 12.64 -10.43 13.13
N SER A 117 13.32 -9.92 12.09
CA SER A 117 14.73 -10.22 11.84
C SER A 117 15.64 -9.73 12.97
N CYS A 118 15.40 -8.51 13.48
CA CYS A 118 16.12 -7.96 14.63
C CYS A 118 15.88 -8.80 15.89
N CYS A 119 14.65 -9.23 16.12
CA CYS A 119 14.31 -10.15 17.21
C CYS A 119 15.09 -11.46 17.11
N LEU A 120 15.10 -12.10 15.93
CA LEU A 120 15.81 -13.35 15.69
C LEU A 120 17.33 -13.24 15.89
N LYS A 121 17.91 -12.11 15.49
CA LYS A 121 19.34 -11.81 15.57
C LYS A 121 19.76 -11.23 16.92
N ASN A 122 18.81 -10.90 17.81
CA ASN A 122 19.03 -10.22 19.09
C ASN A 122 19.82 -8.90 18.93
N ILE A 123 19.41 -8.06 17.95
CA ILE A 123 20.01 -6.75 17.69
C ILE A 123 18.96 -5.65 17.86
N SER A 124 19.44 -4.41 18.04
CA SER A 124 18.58 -3.23 18.17
C SER A 124 17.67 -3.04 16.95
N ILE A 125 16.42 -2.66 17.21
CA ILE A 125 15.43 -2.40 16.18
C ILE A 125 15.52 -0.93 15.75
N PRO A 126 15.75 -0.63 14.47
CA PRO A 126 15.77 0.75 14.00
C PRO A 126 14.35 1.35 14.03
N VAL A 127 14.19 2.48 14.73
CA VAL A 127 12.92 3.22 14.78
C VAL A 127 13.12 4.57 14.11
N TYR A 128 12.35 4.83 13.04
CA TYR A 128 12.40 6.12 12.37
C TYR A 128 11.70 7.21 13.18
N GLY A 129 12.38 8.32 13.40
CA GLY A 129 11.88 9.44 14.20
C GLY A 129 11.53 8.99 15.63
N ASN A 130 10.34 9.36 16.09
CA ASN A 130 9.84 8.97 17.43
C ASN A 130 8.89 7.75 17.39
N GLY A 131 8.73 7.13 16.23
CA GLY A 131 7.84 5.97 16.04
C GLY A 131 6.34 6.24 16.19
N LYS A 132 5.91 7.50 16.28
CA LYS A 132 4.50 7.89 16.48
C LYS A 132 3.68 7.96 15.18
N ASN A 133 4.25 7.62 14.04
CA ASN A 133 3.51 7.57 12.79
C ASN A 133 2.45 6.48 12.87
N ILE A 134 1.19 6.85 12.76
CA ILE A 134 0.05 5.94 12.74
C ILE A 134 -0.08 5.36 11.34
N ARG A 135 -0.35 4.05 11.28
CA ARG A 135 -0.62 3.32 10.04
C ARG A 135 -1.76 2.34 10.28
N GLU A 136 -2.56 2.18 9.26
CA GLU A 136 -3.53 1.10 9.19
C GLU A 136 -2.89 -0.12 8.53
N TRP A 137 -3.24 -1.33 8.99
CA TRP A 137 -2.63 -2.58 8.55
C TRP A 137 -3.69 -3.61 8.18
N ILE A 138 -3.52 -4.25 7.01
CA ILE A 138 -4.37 -5.34 6.54
C ILE A 138 -3.53 -6.59 6.26
N HIS A 139 -4.07 -7.77 6.59
CA HIS A 139 -3.40 -9.01 6.21
C HIS A 139 -3.50 -9.22 4.68
N VAL A 140 -2.41 -9.69 4.07
CA VAL A 140 -2.33 -9.81 2.61
C VAL A 140 -3.41 -10.72 2.01
N ASN A 141 -3.82 -11.78 2.72
CA ASN A 141 -4.90 -12.66 2.27
C ASN A 141 -6.23 -11.91 2.19
N ASP A 142 -6.56 -11.10 3.21
CA ASP A 142 -7.79 -10.31 3.22
C ASP A 142 -7.79 -9.30 2.06
N HIS A 143 -6.64 -8.66 1.81
CA HIS A 143 -6.50 -7.77 0.66
C HIS A 143 -6.73 -8.50 -0.68
N VAL A 144 -6.13 -9.68 -0.85
CA VAL A 144 -6.31 -10.49 -2.06
C VAL A 144 -7.77 -10.92 -2.24
N ASP A 145 -8.44 -11.31 -1.14
CA ASP A 145 -9.86 -11.67 -1.19
C ASP A 145 -10.74 -10.50 -1.62
N TYR A 146 -10.46 -9.28 -1.15
CA TYR A 146 -11.13 -8.07 -1.64
C TYR A 146 -10.87 -7.82 -3.14
N LEU A 147 -9.62 -7.97 -3.60
CA LEU A 147 -9.31 -7.83 -5.04
C LEU A 147 -10.08 -8.82 -5.89
N ILE A 148 -10.19 -10.09 -5.45
CA ILE A 148 -10.97 -11.13 -6.13
C ILE A 148 -12.46 -10.76 -6.13
N GLN A 149 -13.01 -10.28 -5.03
CA GLN A 149 -14.40 -9.84 -4.96
C GLN A 149 -14.66 -8.65 -5.90
N LEU A 150 -13.78 -7.65 -5.92
CA LEU A 150 -13.88 -6.49 -6.81
C LEU A 150 -13.74 -6.87 -8.28
N SER A 151 -12.91 -7.87 -8.61
CA SER A 151 -12.83 -8.38 -9.99
C SER A 151 -14.16 -8.93 -10.51
N LYS A 152 -14.98 -9.50 -9.62
CA LYS A 152 -16.29 -10.09 -9.95
C LYS A 152 -17.43 -9.08 -9.84
N LYS A 153 -17.46 -8.29 -8.75
CA LYS A 153 -18.61 -7.48 -8.35
C LYS A 153 -18.34 -5.97 -8.40
N GLY A 154 -17.08 -5.54 -8.53
CA GLY A 154 -16.69 -4.14 -8.53
C GLY A 154 -17.30 -3.38 -9.71
N LYS A 155 -17.72 -2.16 -9.45
CA LYS A 155 -18.33 -1.27 -10.43
C LYS A 155 -17.23 -0.63 -11.29
N ILE A 156 -17.37 -0.73 -12.58
CA ILE A 156 -16.39 -0.19 -13.53
C ILE A 156 -16.35 1.35 -13.43
N GLY A 157 -15.11 1.87 -13.45
CA GLY A 157 -14.84 3.32 -13.34
C GLY A 157 -14.72 3.82 -11.91
N GLU A 158 -15.04 2.98 -10.90
CA GLU A 158 -15.01 3.37 -9.49
C GLU A 158 -13.65 3.07 -8.82
N SER A 159 -13.43 3.74 -7.70
CA SER A 159 -12.33 3.49 -6.77
C SER A 159 -12.86 2.91 -5.47
N TYR A 160 -12.01 2.12 -4.80
CA TYR A 160 -12.33 1.46 -3.54
C TYR A 160 -11.16 1.59 -2.57
N ASN A 161 -11.43 2.10 -1.38
CA ASN A 161 -10.46 2.04 -0.29
C ASN A 161 -10.52 0.65 0.35
N ILE A 162 -9.36 0.04 0.55
CA ILE A 162 -9.24 -1.29 1.16
C ILE A 162 -8.40 -1.17 2.43
N GLY A 163 -9.05 -1.38 3.56
CA GLY A 163 -8.44 -1.32 4.88
C GLY A 163 -9.11 -2.28 5.85
N SER A 164 -8.57 -2.39 7.06
CA SER A 164 -9.06 -3.24 8.14
C SER A 164 -9.82 -2.47 9.22
N GLY A 165 -9.70 -1.14 9.23
CA GLY A 165 -10.16 -0.28 10.33
C GLY A 165 -9.25 -0.32 11.57
N HIS A 166 -8.10 -1.01 11.52
CA HIS A 166 -7.18 -1.13 12.65
C HIS A 166 -5.94 -0.27 12.46
N GLU A 167 -5.92 0.85 13.15
CA GLU A 167 -4.79 1.79 13.17
C GLU A 167 -3.90 1.54 14.40
N ILE A 168 -2.59 1.66 14.20
CA ILE A 168 -1.60 1.56 15.28
C ILE A 168 -0.37 2.40 14.93
N ASP A 169 0.23 3.05 15.93
CA ASP A 169 1.52 3.69 15.74
C ASP A 169 2.67 2.67 15.66
N ASN A 170 3.74 3.05 14.95
CA ASN A 170 4.84 2.14 14.67
C ASN A 170 5.51 1.60 15.95
N ILE A 171 5.70 2.43 16.99
CA ILE A 171 6.36 1.98 18.23
C ILE A 171 5.48 0.98 19.00
N SER A 172 4.16 1.18 19.00
CA SER A 172 3.21 0.24 19.61
C SER A 172 3.16 -1.09 18.86
N LEU A 173 3.22 -1.05 17.52
CA LEU A 173 3.32 -2.26 16.69
C LEU A 173 4.61 -3.03 16.99
N ILE A 174 5.76 -2.34 17.02
CA ILE A 174 7.06 -2.92 17.35
C ILE A 174 6.99 -3.62 18.70
N ARG A 175 6.49 -2.94 19.74
CA ARG A 175 6.35 -3.50 21.08
C ARG A 175 5.46 -4.75 21.11
N LYS A 176 4.35 -4.75 20.37
CA LYS A 176 3.48 -5.94 20.26
C LYS A 176 4.21 -7.12 19.64
N ILE A 177 4.98 -6.90 18.57
CA ILE A 177 5.76 -7.96 17.92
C ILE A 177 6.82 -8.50 18.87
N CYS A 178 7.58 -7.64 19.54
CA CYS A 178 8.58 -8.05 20.54
C CYS A 178 7.95 -8.88 21.63
N HIS A 179 6.86 -8.39 22.26
CA HIS A 179 6.16 -9.10 23.31
C HIS A 179 5.69 -10.49 22.86
N TYR A 180 5.10 -10.60 21.67
CA TYR A 180 4.68 -11.89 21.11
C TYR A 180 5.86 -12.83 20.89
N PHE A 181 6.96 -12.28 20.37
CA PHE A 181 8.19 -13.03 20.13
C PHE A 181 8.78 -13.56 21.45
N ASP A 182 8.84 -12.73 22.48
CA ASP A 182 9.32 -13.06 23.81
C ASP A 182 8.51 -14.18 24.46
N LYS A 183 7.18 -14.08 24.35
CA LYS A 183 6.26 -15.11 24.85
C LYS A 183 6.45 -16.45 24.16
N LYS A 184 6.74 -16.45 22.85
CA LYS A 184 6.88 -17.67 22.07
C LYS A 184 8.26 -18.31 22.21
N PHE A 185 9.30 -17.53 22.50
CA PHE A 185 10.71 -17.96 22.58
C PHE A 185 11.39 -17.49 23.88
N PRO A 186 10.85 -17.80 25.06
CA PRO A 186 11.26 -17.16 26.34
C PRO A 186 12.70 -17.44 26.79
N LYS A 187 13.35 -18.49 26.28
CA LYS A 187 14.69 -18.90 26.70
C LYS A 187 15.81 -18.65 25.66
N LYS A 188 15.48 -18.19 24.48
CA LYS A 188 16.44 -18.13 23.37
C LYS A 188 16.99 -16.72 23.13
N TYR A 189 16.30 -15.69 23.59
CA TYR A 189 16.67 -14.31 23.31
C TYR A 189 16.49 -13.47 24.58
N SER A 190 17.60 -12.98 25.16
CA SER A 190 17.55 -12.04 26.30
C SER A 190 17.36 -10.60 25.78
N TYR A 191 16.57 -9.82 26.50
CA TYR A 191 15.99 -8.58 26.02
C TYR A 191 16.63 -7.35 26.60
N ASN A 192 17.53 -6.74 25.87
CA ASN A 192 17.83 -5.32 25.94
C ASN A 192 17.62 -4.73 24.52
N ARG A 193 16.35 -4.65 24.10
CA ARG A 193 15.97 -4.12 22.79
C ARG A 193 15.38 -2.75 22.88
#